data_9c96769326ea6cf8aec5fa89b98f7017
#
_entry.id   9c96769326ea6cf8aec5fa89b98f7017
#
_cell.length_a   1.000
_cell.length_b   1.000
_cell.length_c   1.000
_cell.angle_alpha   90.00
_cell.angle_beta   90.00
_cell.angle_gamma   90.00
#
_symmetry.space_group_name_H-M   'P 1'
#
loop_
_entity.id
_entity.type
_entity.pdbx_description
1 polymer ?
#
loop_
_entity_poly.entity_id
_entity_poly.type
_entity_poly.pdbx_seq_one_letter_code
_entity_poly.pdbx_strand_id
1 'polypeptide(L)'
;VSSALELAQAMAEPVSARGRFRSRAAAAEPTRVVAFAPALADGYGADRVLHLAAWQEYVLEFSDAAAAQRALARLRSDPDVTDCFLDEAVTADDTLAGLWDETASRSWGGHEMGLTTLRHQADVLLPAGRRATVAVIDTGAEVSHPLLAGRVSARSYDFADNTADVTDINGHGTATAGLVADLTPDEVDVMVLRVYGDDNLSKPSRVLTALEYALENGATVVNMSIGWPNAIEKGYSFLNSVLAQAYAAGVVVVAAAGNLSRSNPTANADDVYPANQAQVLTVSAVDRSRTFDDTYSASGASVDLCAPGTGVAVAALSGGMTVRSGTSFAAPHVAAAAACAQLAQPGATAARVRRTLCDYAEDLGAPGRDDQYGNGFPVLTQCFHDRLCPGRR
;
A
#
# COMPACT_ATOMS: atom_id res chain seq x y z
N VAL A 1 6.51 26.20 10.64
CA VAL A 1 5.92 25.03 9.98
C VAL A 1 5.91 23.92 11.01
N SER A 2 4.72 23.52 11.48
CA SER A 2 4.59 22.40 12.44
C SER A 2 5.04 21.11 11.74
N SER A 3 5.70 20.23 12.49
CA SER A 3 6.06 18.92 11.97
C SER A 3 4.80 18.06 11.69
N ALA A 4 4.89 17.09 10.80
CA ALA A 4 3.79 16.17 10.53
C ALA A 4 3.29 15.48 11.81
N LEU A 5 4.19 15.24 12.77
CA LEU A 5 3.85 14.66 14.07
C LEU A 5 3.00 15.63 14.94
N GLU A 6 3.32 16.92 14.96
CA GLU A 6 2.52 17.93 15.67
C GLU A 6 1.12 18.06 15.05
N LEU A 7 1.04 17.95 13.72
CA LEU A 7 -0.22 17.95 13.02
C LEU A 7 -1.07 16.72 13.36
N ALA A 8 -0.46 15.52 13.38
CA ALA A 8 -1.13 14.28 13.79
C ALA A 8 -1.65 14.36 15.23
N GLN A 9 -0.85 14.92 16.16
CA GLN A 9 -1.25 15.11 17.55
C GLN A 9 -2.39 16.12 17.72
N ALA A 10 -2.40 17.18 16.92
CA ALA A 10 -3.48 18.19 16.95
C ALA A 10 -4.80 17.65 16.35
N MET A 11 -4.73 16.66 15.44
CA MET A 11 -5.90 16.02 14.81
C MET A 11 -6.42 14.81 15.62
N ALA A 12 -5.70 14.34 16.64
CA ALA A 12 -6.17 13.31 17.54
C ALA A 12 -7.29 13.87 18.43
N GLU A 13 -8.53 13.37 18.27
CA GLU A 13 -9.61 13.74 19.18
C GLU A 13 -9.30 13.21 20.59
N PRO A 14 -9.63 13.98 21.65
CA PRO A 14 -9.43 13.50 23.02
C PRO A 14 -10.30 12.26 23.24
N VAL A 15 -9.66 11.14 23.50
CA VAL A 15 -10.32 9.89 23.88
C VAL A 15 -10.98 10.09 25.25
N SER A 16 -12.27 10.38 25.26
CA SER A 16 -13.06 10.35 26.49
C SER A 16 -13.46 8.91 26.82
N ALA A 17 -12.96 8.47 27.95
CA ALA A 17 -13.43 7.34 28.74
C ALA A 17 -13.08 5.92 28.27
N ARG A 18 -12.05 5.40 28.91
CA ARG A 18 -11.74 3.97 29.02
C ARG A 18 -12.91 3.18 29.61
N GLY A 19 -13.68 2.51 28.78
CA GLY A 19 -14.57 1.42 29.20
C GLY A 19 -13.77 0.10 29.18
N ARG A 20 -13.68 -0.57 30.33
CA ARG A 20 -13.12 -1.92 30.43
C ARG A 20 -13.97 -2.89 29.62
N PHE A 21 -13.44 -3.39 28.51
CA PHE A 21 -14.09 -4.48 27.79
C PHE A 21 -13.91 -5.81 28.56
N ARG A 22 -15.03 -6.35 29.05
CA ARG A 22 -15.15 -7.76 29.41
C ARG A 22 -15.38 -8.54 28.11
N SER A 23 -14.65 -9.64 27.93
CA SER A 23 -14.85 -10.61 26.85
C SER A 23 -16.32 -11.01 26.73
N ARG A 24 -16.97 -10.55 25.68
CA ARG A 24 -18.24 -11.10 25.20
C ARG A 24 -17.95 -11.88 23.92
N ALA A 25 -18.64 -13.02 23.74
CA ALA A 25 -18.58 -13.80 22.50
C ALA A 25 -18.66 -12.88 21.28
N ALA A 26 -17.80 -13.16 20.27
CA ALA A 26 -17.69 -12.38 19.04
C ALA A 26 -19.10 -12.14 18.47
N ALA A 27 -19.62 -10.93 18.63
CA ALA A 27 -20.72 -10.45 17.81
C ALA A 27 -20.16 -10.27 16.39
N ALA A 28 -20.93 -10.67 15.38
CA ALA A 28 -20.57 -10.39 13.99
C ALA A 28 -20.26 -8.89 13.86
N GLU A 29 -19.19 -8.57 13.14
CA GLU A 29 -18.83 -7.17 12.88
C GLU A 29 -19.99 -6.45 12.19
N PRO A 30 -20.30 -5.20 12.57
CA PRO A 30 -21.35 -4.45 11.94
C PRO A 30 -21.02 -4.19 10.46
N THR A 31 -22.00 -4.37 9.59
CA THR A 31 -21.87 -3.94 8.19
C THR A 31 -21.93 -2.42 8.16
N ARG A 32 -21.01 -1.78 7.43
CA ARG A 32 -20.91 -0.33 7.33
C ARG A 32 -21.26 0.19 5.95
N VAL A 33 -21.87 1.36 5.90
CA VAL A 33 -22.04 2.15 4.69
C VAL A 33 -21.36 3.48 4.93
N VAL A 34 -20.49 3.89 4.02
CA VAL A 34 -19.89 5.22 4.01
C VAL A 34 -20.66 6.09 3.03
N ALA A 35 -20.99 7.31 3.42
CA ALA A 35 -21.67 8.28 2.58
C ALA A 35 -21.01 9.66 2.72
N PHE A 36 -20.93 10.39 1.62
CA PHE A 36 -20.41 11.76 1.56
C PHE A 36 -21.55 12.73 1.24
N ALA A 37 -21.82 13.62 2.17
CA ALA A 37 -22.87 14.62 2.03
C ALA A 37 -22.57 15.84 2.92
N PRO A 38 -23.01 17.06 2.55
CA PRO A 38 -22.96 18.22 3.44
C PRO A 38 -23.76 18.03 4.73
N ALA A 39 -24.89 17.30 4.65
CA ALA A 39 -25.67 16.81 5.76
C ALA A 39 -26.48 15.59 5.31
N LEU A 40 -26.68 14.60 6.20
CA LEU A 40 -27.63 13.54 5.95
C LEU A 40 -29.01 13.92 6.48
N ALA A 41 -30.04 13.67 5.68
CA ALA A 41 -31.43 13.97 6.05
C ALA A 41 -31.92 13.11 7.23
N ASP A 42 -31.47 11.86 7.31
CA ASP A 42 -31.73 10.94 8.42
C ASP A 42 -30.57 9.94 8.59
N GLY A 43 -30.65 9.05 9.59
CA GLY A 43 -29.68 7.98 9.81
C GLY A 43 -29.88 6.75 8.92
N TYR A 44 -30.80 6.77 7.96
CA TYR A 44 -31.14 5.68 7.02
C TYR A 44 -31.40 4.33 7.68
N GLY A 45 -31.75 4.35 8.96
CA GLY A 45 -32.01 3.15 9.76
C GLY A 45 -30.75 2.47 10.29
N ALA A 46 -29.62 3.18 10.34
CA ALA A 46 -28.40 2.70 10.95
C ALA A 46 -28.55 2.56 12.48
N ASP A 47 -27.89 1.57 13.05
CA ASP A 47 -27.79 1.39 14.49
C ASP A 47 -26.90 2.47 15.13
N ARG A 48 -25.94 2.95 14.36
CA ARG A 48 -25.02 4.04 14.74
C ARG A 48 -24.63 4.88 13.52
N VAL A 49 -24.51 6.18 13.73
CA VAL A 49 -24.01 7.13 12.73
C VAL A 49 -22.82 7.88 13.30
N LEU A 50 -21.69 7.84 12.63
CA LEU A 50 -20.51 8.65 12.91
C LEU A 50 -20.43 9.72 11.83
N HIS A 51 -20.24 10.97 12.23
CA HIS A 51 -20.04 12.09 11.30
C HIS A 51 -18.62 12.65 11.43
N LEU A 52 -17.88 12.58 10.34
CA LEU A 52 -16.54 13.11 10.22
C LEU A 52 -16.62 14.48 9.53
N ALA A 53 -16.95 15.51 10.32
CA ALA A 53 -17.36 16.83 9.83
C ALA A 53 -16.33 17.51 8.92
N ALA A 54 -15.03 17.28 9.14
CA ALA A 54 -13.95 17.83 8.31
C ALA A 54 -14.00 17.38 6.84
N TRP A 55 -14.64 16.23 6.59
CA TRP A 55 -14.68 15.56 5.28
C TRP A 55 -16.09 15.47 4.70
N GLN A 56 -17.11 15.93 5.44
CA GLN A 56 -18.51 15.70 5.09
C GLN A 56 -18.81 14.20 4.89
N GLU A 57 -18.13 13.34 5.66
CA GLU A 57 -18.21 11.89 5.61
C GLU A 57 -19.08 11.38 6.76
N TYR A 58 -19.95 10.42 6.46
CA TYR A 58 -20.79 9.72 7.41
C TYR A 58 -20.50 8.22 7.33
N VAL A 59 -20.24 7.61 8.48
CA VAL A 59 -20.14 6.15 8.61
C VAL A 59 -21.39 5.65 9.32
N LEU A 60 -22.18 4.85 8.62
CA LEU A 60 -23.43 4.28 9.11
C LEU A 60 -23.20 2.80 9.41
N GLU A 61 -23.35 2.40 10.67
CA GLU A 61 -23.15 1.02 11.13
C GLU A 61 -24.50 0.30 11.25
N PHE A 62 -24.56 -0.95 10.75
CA PHE A 62 -25.72 -1.80 10.74
C PHE A 62 -25.38 -3.19 11.30
N SER A 63 -26.19 -3.69 12.21
CA SER A 63 -26.10 -5.07 12.68
C SER A 63 -26.65 -6.09 11.68
N ASP A 64 -27.38 -5.63 10.64
CA ASP A 64 -27.99 -6.44 9.59
C ASP A 64 -27.52 -5.98 8.22
N ALA A 65 -26.82 -6.86 7.48
CA ALA A 65 -26.32 -6.60 6.15
C ALA A 65 -27.43 -6.25 5.13
N ALA A 66 -28.63 -6.82 5.27
CA ALA A 66 -29.75 -6.47 4.40
C ALA A 66 -30.27 -5.04 4.71
N ALA A 67 -30.16 -4.57 5.95
CA ALA A 67 -30.47 -3.20 6.31
C ALA A 67 -29.44 -2.23 5.69
N ALA A 68 -28.15 -2.56 5.72
CA ALA A 68 -27.08 -1.79 5.08
C ALA A 68 -27.31 -1.66 3.56
N GLN A 69 -27.68 -2.74 2.87
CA GLN A 69 -27.98 -2.72 1.44
C GLN A 69 -29.20 -1.84 1.12
N ARG A 70 -30.25 -1.88 1.96
CA ARG A 70 -31.41 -0.98 1.79
C ARG A 70 -31.04 0.48 2.01
N ALA A 71 -30.21 0.77 2.99
CA ALA A 71 -29.69 2.11 3.25
C ALA A 71 -28.86 2.62 2.09
N LEU A 72 -27.95 1.82 1.55
CA LEU A 72 -27.14 2.15 0.38
C LEU A 72 -28.01 2.50 -0.85
N ALA A 73 -29.06 1.72 -1.10
CA ALA A 73 -30.00 2.00 -2.21
C ALA A 73 -30.72 3.36 -2.03
N ARG A 74 -31.09 3.71 -0.81
CA ARG A 74 -31.71 5.00 -0.48
C ARG A 74 -30.72 6.16 -0.62
N LEU A 75 -29.49 6.01 -0.09
CA LEU A 75 -28.42 6.99 -0.18
C LEU A 75 -28.08 7.32 -1.65
N ARG A 76 -28.01 6.31 -2.52
CA ARG A 76 -27.77 6.52 -3.96
C ARG A 76 -28.87 7.31 -4.68
N SER A 77 -30.05 7.38 -4.09
CA SER A 77 -31.18 8.14 -4.62
C SER A 77 -31.34 9.50 -3.96
N ASP A 78 -30.51 9.83 -2.97
CA ASP A 78 -30.56 11.11 -2.28
C ASP A 78 -29.72 12.15 -3.02
N PRO A 79 -30.30 13.26 -3.48
CA PRO A 79 -29.60 14.28 -4.25
C PRO A 79 -28.52 15.03 -3.46
N ASP A 80 -28.58 15.00 -2.13
CA ASP A 80 -27.59 15.64 -1.26
C ASP A 80 -26.39 14.74 -0.98
N VAL A 81 -26.46 13.44 -1.32
CA VAL A 81 -25.37 12.47 -1.21
C VAL A 81 -24.53 12.49 -2.47
N THR A 82 -23.29 12.89 -2.35
CA THR A 82 -22.36 13.00 -3.48
C THR A 82 -21.74 11.66 -3.86
N ASP A 83 -21.55 10.76 -2.89
CA ASP A 83 -21.11 9.40 -3.09
C ASP A 83 -21.48 8.52 -1.88
N CYS A 84 -21.66 7.22 -2.08
CA CYS A 84 -21.85 6.26 -1.01
C CYS A 84 -21.50 4.83 -1.45
N PHE A 85 -20.89 4.07 -0.54
CA PHE A 85 -20.53 2.68 -0.76
C PHE A 85 -20.67 1.85 0.50
N LEU A 86 -20.77 0.52 0.34
CA LEU A 86 -20.56 -0.39 1.46
C LEU A 86 -19.08 -0.35 1.81
N ASP A 87 -18.79 -0.07 3.07
CA ASP A 87 -17.48 -0.29 3.64
C ASP A 87 -17.32 -1.80 3.87
N GLU A 88 -17.30 -2.51 2.76
CA GLU A 88 -16.83 -3.88 2.78
C GLU A 88 -15.33 -3.77 3.03
N ALA A 89 -14.89 -4.35 4.16
CA ALA A 89 -13.49 -4.57 4.37
C ALA A 89 -12.94 -5.11 3.04
N VAL A 90 -11.96 -4.42 2.45
CA VAL A 90 -11.16 -5.02 1.39
C VAL A 90 -10.41 -6.13 2.11
N THR A 91 -11.06 -7.27 2.25
CA THR A 91 -10.40 -8.50 2.58
C THR A 91 -9.48 -8.73 1.41
N ALA A 92 -8.18 -8.65 1.66
CA ALA A 92 -7.24 -9.36 0.83
C ALA A 92 -7.84 -10.76 0.69
N ASP A 93 -8.31 -11.10 -0.52
CA ASP A 93 -9.08 -12.31 -0.73
C ASP A 93 -8.20 -13.52 -0.44
N ASP A 94 -8.42 -14.16 0.71
CA ASP A 94 -7.67 -15.30 1.24
C ASP A 94 -7.97 -16.62 0.49
N THR A 95 -8.34 -16.58 -0.78
CA THR A 95 -8.89 -17.74 -1.47
C THR A 95 -7.90 -18.69 -2.11
N LEU A 96 -6.62 -18.67 -1.76
CA LEU A 96 -5.69 -19.74 -2.13
C LEU A 96 -4.82 -20.21 -0.96
N ALA A 97 -5.45 -20.68 0.12
CA ALA A 97 -4.80 -21.53 1.10
C ALA A 97 -4.56 -22.92 0.47
N GLY A 98 -3.46 -23.09 -0.25
CA GLY A 98 -3.13 -24.33 -0.92
C GLY A 98 -1.64 -24.56 -1.04
N LEU A 99 -1.12 -25.52 -0.25
CA LEU A 99 0.18 -26.16 -0.38
C LEU A 99 1.41 -25.26 -0.11
N TRP A 100 1.68 -25.11 1.17
CA TRP A 100 2.94 -24.62 1.68
C TRP A 100 4.05 -25.66 1.44
N ASP A 101 5.09 -25.29 0.70
CA ASP A 101 6.38 -25.98 0.64
C ASP A 101 7.38 -25.17 1.48
N GLU A 102 7.93 -25.76 2.54
CA GLU A 102 8.90 -25.11 3.43
C GLU A 102 10.18 -24.65 2.71
N THR A 103 10.43 -25.14 1.49
CA THR A 103 11.52 -24.68 0.63
C THR A 103 11.22 -23.36 -0.10
N ALA A 104 9.94 -22.93 -0.13
CA ALA A 104 9.46 -21.72 -0.78
C ALA A 104 9.38 -20.50 0.18
N SER A 105 10.30 -20.40 1.14
CA SER A 105 10.28 -19.34 2.18
C SER A 105 10.43 -17.91 1.68
N ARG A 106 10.57 -17.68 0.37
CA ARG A 106 10.75 -16.36 -0.25
C ARG A 106 9.82 -16.20 -1.43
N SER A 107 9.37 -14.95 -1.63
CA SER A 107 8.57 -14.61 -2.80
C SER A 107 9.27 -15.06 -4.08
N TRP A 108 8.54 -15.78 -4.95
CA TRP A 108 9.04 -16.17 -6.28
C TRP A 108 9.49 -14.94 -7.09
N GLY A 109 8.85 -13.80 -6.86
CA GLY A 109 9.16 -12.56 -7.52
C GLY A 109 10.55 -12.01 -7.22
N GLY A 110 11.06 -12.24 -6.01
CA GLY A 110 12.41 -11.83 -5.64
C GLY A 110 13.48 -12.47 -6.52
N HIS A 111 13.29 -13.74 -6.88
CA HIS A 111 14.18 -14.44 -7.81
C HIS A 111 14.03 -13.90 -9.24
N GLU A 112 12.80 -13.82 -9.74
CA GLU A 112 12.50 -13.38 -11.10
C GLU A 112 12.94 -11.94 -11.39
N MET A 113 12.83 -11.05 -10.42
CA MET A 113 13.27 -9.66 -10.52
C MET A 113 14.78 -9.48 -10.27
N GLY A 114 15.49 -10.53 -9.84
CA GLY A 114 16.92 -10.47 -9.51
C GLY A 114 17.23 -9.87 -8.13
N LEU A 115 16.22 -9.58 -7.30
CA LEU A 115 16.37 -8.98 -5.97
C LEU A 115 17.03 -9.95 -4.98
N THR A 116 16.71 -11.23 -5.06
CA THR A 116 17.35 -12.27 -4.24
C THR A 116 18.86 -12.34 -4.48
N THR A 117 19.30 -12.25 -5.75
CA THR A 117 20.73 -12.22 -6.10
C THR A 117 21.39 -10.99 -5.51
N LEU A 118 20.78 -9.82 -5.66
CA LEU A 118 21.31 -8.57 -5.10
C LEU A 118 21.43 -8.66 -3.57
N ARG A 119 20.41 -9.14 -2.88
CA ARG A 119 20.44 -9.31 -1.43
C ARG A 119 21.62 -10.16 -0.96
N HIS A 120 21.89 -11.26 -1.64
CA HIS A 120 23.01 -12.18 -1.30
C HIS A 120 24.40 -11.63 -1.66
N GLN A 121 24.47 -10.67 -2.58
CA GLN A 121 25.71 -10.11 -3.09
C GLN A 121 25.83 -8.61 -2.79
N ALA A 122 25.06 -8.09 -1.84
CA ALA A 122 25.01 -6.67 -1.52
C ALA A 122 26.40 -6.11 -1.20
N ASP A 123 27.21 -6.80 -0.42
CA ASP A 123 28.58 -6.41 -0.06
C ASP A 123 29.48 -6.18 -1.29
N VAL A 124 29.22 -6.87 -2.40
CA VAL A 124 29.99 -6.79 -3.64
C VAL A 124 29.37 -5.78 -4.62
N LEU A 125 28.04 -5.73 -4.67
CA LEU A 125 27.28 -5.01 -5.69
C LEU A 125 26.94 -3.58 -5.28
N LEU A 126 26.90 -3.27 -3.98
CA LEU A 126 26.48 -1.98 -3.47
C LEU A 126 27.66 -1.17 -2.90
N PRO A 127 27.65 0.15 -3.05
CA PRO A 127 28.63 1.01 -2.40
C PRO A 127 28.54 0.89 -0.87
N ALA A 128 29.69 0.67 -0.21
CA ALA A 128 29.76 0.51 1.24
C ALA A 128 29.17 1.72 2.00
N GLY A 129 28.55 1.44 3.16
CA GLY A 129 28.03 2.47 4.08
C GLY A 129 26.79 3.21 3.58
N ARG A 130 26.11 2.69 2.55
CA ARG A 130 24.84 3.24 2.06
C ARG A 130 23.67 2.60 2.76
N ARG A 131 22.66 3.41 3.03
CA ARG A 131 21.37 2.95 3.56
C ARG A 131 20.23 3.58 2.78
N ALA A 132 19.14 2.87 2.67
CA ALA A 132 17.86 3.35 2.17
C ALA A 132 16.78 3.07 3.22
N THR A 133 15.70 3.80 3.15
CA THR A 133 14.54 3.57 4.03
C THR A 133 13.30 3.47 3.15
N VAL A 134 12.60 2.35 3.24
CA VAL A 134 11.28 2.16 2.64
C VAL A 134 10.22 2.41 3.71
N ALA A 135 9.44 3.46 3.56
CA ALA A 135 8.25 3.67 4.38
C ALA A 135 7.10 2.84 3.83
N VAL A 136 6.48 2.05 4.68
CA VAL A 136 5.29 1.24 4.36
C VAL A 136 4.11 1.86 5.09
N ILE A 137 3.22 2.52 4.33
CA ILE A 137 1.99 3.15 4.84
C ILE A 137 0.87 2.12 4.73
N ASP A 138 0.47 1.51 5.87
CA ASP A 138 -0.40 0.34 5.88
C ASP A 138 -1.10 0.14 7.24
N THR A 139 -1.51 -1.10 7.57
CA THR A 139 -2.22 -1.50 8.81
C THR A 139 -1.30 -1.66 10.03
N GLY A 140 0.00 -1.44 9.89
CA GLY A 140 1.01 -1.70 10.91
C GLY A 140 1.95 -2.84 10.54
N ALA A 141 2.65 -3.42 11.51
CA ALA A 141 3.43 -4.64 11.31
C ALA A 141 3.64 -5.41 12.62
N GLU A 142 3.72 -6.74 12.54
CA GLU A 142 4.27 -7.58 13.60
C GLU A 142 5.80 -7.44 13.60
N VAL A 143 6.33 -6.47 14.34
CA VAL A 143 7.77 -6.14 14.33
C VAL A 143 8.68 -7.28 14.81
N SER A 144 8.11 -8.24 15.55
CA SER A 144 8.78 -9.46 16.01
C SER A 144 8.84 -10.58 14.95
N HIS A 145 8.13 -10.42 13.82
CA HIS A 145 8.14 -11.40 12.74
C HIS A 145 9.58 -11.66 12.25
N PRO A 146 10.00 -12.92 11.99
CA PRO A 146 11.38 -13.25 11.60
C PRO A 146 11.92 -12.45 10.41
N LEU A 147 11.08 -12.10 9.44
CA LEU A 147 11.48 -11.27 8.30
C LEU A 147 11.71 -9.79 8.66
N LEU A 148 11.06 -9.29 9.72
CA LEU A 148 11.09 -7.88 10.13
C LEU A 148 12.03 -7.63 11.31
N ALA A 149 12.41 -8.66 12.04
CA ALA A 149 13.28 -8.55 13.21
C ALA A 149 14.61 -7.88 12.86
N GLY A 150 14.91 -6.75 13.51
CA GLY A 150 16.11 -5.95 13.26
C GLY A 150 16.09 -5.09 11.98
N ARG A 151 14.99 -5.11 11.21
CA ARG A 151 14.83 -4.34 9.97
C ARG A 151 13.92 -3.12 10.14
N VAL A 152 13.08 -3.12 11.19
CA VAL A 152 12.10 -2.05 11.43
C VAL A 152 12.78 -0.82 12.01
N SER A 153 12.58 0.32 11.35
CA SER A 153 13.11 1.61 11.77
C SER A 153 12.53 2.06 13.11
N ALA A 154 13.36 2.62 13.98
CA ALA A 154 12.91 3.27 15.22
C ALA A 154 12.03 4.51 14.97
N ARG A 155 11.91 4.96 13.72
CA ARG A 155 11.03 6.05 13.27
C ARG A 155 9.67 5.55 12.79
N SER A 156 9.35 4.28 13.02
CA SER A 156 8.00 3.74 12.77
C SER A 156 6.99 4.40 13.72
N TYR A 157 5.78 4.66 13.22
CA TYR A 157 4.78 5.41 13.98
C TYR A 157 3.36 5.02 13.60
N ASP A 158 2.46 5.08 14.57
CA ASP A 158 1.03 4.84 14.41
C ASP A 158 0.25 6.17 14.40
N PHE A 159 -0.32 6.51 13.26
CA PHE A 159 -1.15 7.69 13.04
C PHE A 159 -2.64 7.43 13.34
N ALA A 160 -3.04 6.19 13.57
CA ALA A 160 -4.41 5.88 13.98
C ALA A 160 -4.61 6.17 15.47
N ASP A 161 -3.67 5.72 16.31
CA ASP A 161 -3.74 5.86 17.76
C ASP A 161 -2.72 6.87 18.32
N ASN A 162 -1.92 7.47 17.42
CA ASN A 162 -0.93 8.50 17.73
C ASN A 162 0.12 8.02 18.75
N THR A 163 0.72 6.86 18.49
CA THR A 163 1.72 6.21 19.35
C THR A 163 2.89 5.67 18.53
N ALA A 164 3.95 5.23 19.21
CA ALA A 164 5.06 4.51 18.59
C ALA A 164 4.79 2.99 18.44
N ASP A 165 3.67 2.49 18.94
CA ASP A 165 3.27 1.10 18.79
C ASP A 165 2.59 0.88 17.45
N VAL A 166 3.27 0.21 16.54
CA VAL A 166 2.80 -0.08 15.18
C VAL A 166 2.26 -1.49 15.02
N THR A 167 1.83 -2.12 16.11
CA THR A 167 1.31 -3.50 16.10
C THR A 167 0.18 -3.64 15.09
N ASP A 168 0.34 -4.63 14.23
CA ASP A 168 -0.64 -4.98 13.20
C ASP A 168 -1.60 -6.04 13.72
N ILE A 169 -2.89 -5.78 13.66
CA ILE A 169 -3.95 -6.75 14.01
C ILE A 169 -4.68 -7.31 12.78
N ASN A 170 -4.42 -6.73 11.60
CA ASN A 170 -5.03 -7.13 10.33
C ASN A 170 -4.16 -8.15 9.57
N GLY A 171 -2.86 -7.94 9.56
CA GLY A 171 -1.86 -8.76 8.86
C GLY A 171 -1.51 -8.28 7.44
N HIS A 172 -2.22 -7.28 6.88
CA HIS A 172 -1.90 -6.76 5.55
C HIS A 172 -0.57 -5.99 5.56
N GLY A 173 -0.38 -5.08 6.51
CA GLY A 173 0.85 -4.32 6.65
C GLY A 173 2.05 -5.20 7.03
N THR A 174 1.85 -6.25 7.84
CA THR A 174 2.87 -7.26 8.12
C THR A 174 3.31 -7.98 6.85
N ALA A 175 2.38 -8.32 5.98
CA ALA A 175 2.67 -8.95 4.69
C ALA A 175 3.45 -8.02 3.75
N THR A 176 3.02 -6.77 3.58
CA THR A 176 3.66 -5.80 2.68
C THR A 176 5.03 -5.35 3.19
N ALA A 177 5.17 -5.06 4.49
CA ALA A 177 6.46 -4.75 5.12
C ALA A 177 7.42 -5.95 5.10
N GLY A 178 6.89 -7.16 5.34
CA GLY A 178 7.64 -8.40 5.26
C GLY A 178 8.20 -8.65 3.86
N LEU A 179 7.44 -8.36 2.79
CA LEU A 179 7.94 -8.44 1.41
C LEU A 179 9.11 -7.46 1.18
N VAL A 180 8.97 -6.21 1.60
CA VAL A 180 10.07 -5.24 1.47
C VAL A 180 11.33 -5.77 2.17
N ALA A 181 11.21 -6.27 3.40
CA ALA A 181 12.34 -6.79 4.16
C ALA A 181 12.94 -8.04 3.53
N ASP A 182 12.11 -8.97 3.02
CA ASP A 182 12.59 -10.20 2.37
C ASP A 182 13.30 -9.94 1.04
N LEU A 183 12.87 -8.93 0.30
CA LEU A 183 13.36 -8.62 -1.05
C LEU A 183 14.56 -7.66 -1.07
N THR A 184 14.92 -7.07 0.06
CA THR A 184 15.99 -6.07 0.15
C THR A 184 17.13 -6.52 1.04
N PRO A 185 18.38 -6.05 0.79
CA PRO A 185 19.51 -6.29 1.66
C PRO A 185 19.37 -5.53 3.00
N ASP A 186 20.24 -5.86 3.97
CA ASP A 186 20.19 -5.32 5.34
C ASP A 186 20.48 -3.80 5.43
N GLU A 187 20.95 -3.21 4.34
CA GLU A 187 21.14 -1.77 4.16
C GLU A 187 19.81 -1.02 3.97
N VAL A 188 18.69 -1.73 3.86
CA VAL A 188 17.36 -1.12 3.74
C VAL A 188 16.61 -1.24 5.05
N ASP A 189 16.28 -0.11 5.67
CA ASP A 189 15.38 -0.05 6.82
C ASP A 189 13.92 -0.03 6.36
N VAL A 190 13.03 -0.68 7.11
CA VAL A 190 11.58 -0.64 6.89
C VAL A 190 10.96 0.31 7.94
N MET A 191 10.44 1.44 7.50
CA MET A 191 9.70 2.39 8.34
C MET A 191 8.21 2.06 8.24
N VAL A 192 7.63 1.50 9.29
CA VAL A 192 6.21 1.14 9.35
C VAL A 192 5.40 2.33 9.80
N LEU A 193 4.45 2.77 8.99
CA LEU A 193 3.56 3.88 9.26
C LEU A 193 2.12 3.38 9.26
N ARG A 194 1.59 3.10 10.46
CA ARG A 194 0.24 2.59 10.63
C ARG A 194 -0.77 3.72 10.48
N VAL A 195 -1.70 3.57 9.53
CA VAL A 195 -2.75 4.55 9.25
C VAL A 195 -4.16 4.00 9.41
N TYR A 196 -4.30 2.70 9.61
CA TYR A 196 -5.57 2.02 9.86
C TYR A 196 -5.79 1.82 11.36
N GLY A 197 -6.96 2.19 11.86
CA GLY A 197 -7.37 1.88 13.23
C GLY A 197 -7.70 0.40 13.42
N ASP A 198 -8.02 0.02 14.67
CA ASP A 198 -8.45 -1.35 14.99
C ASP A 198 -9.78 -1.73 14.32
N ASP A 199 -10.54 -0.73 13.87
CA ASP A 199 -11.75 -0.87 13.05
C ASP A 199 -11.48 -1.10 11.57
N ASN A 200 -10.21 -1.23 11.16
CA ASN A 200 -9.76 -1.34 9.78
C ASN A 200 -10.11 -0.13 8.88
N LEU A 201 -10.39 1.01 9.47
CA LEU A 201 -10.66 2.24 8.76
C LEU A 201 -9.43 3.15 8.76
N SER A 202 -9.13 3.73 7.61
CA SER A 202 -8.17 4.81 7.47
C SER A 202 -8.85 6.09 7.04
N LYS A 203 -8.22 7.21 7.35
CA LYS A 203 -8.64 8.54 6.91
C LYS A 203 -7.58 9.08 5.93
N PRO A 204 -7.97 9.74 4.83
CA PRO A 204 -7.01 10.38 3.93
C PRO A 204 -6.04 11.34 4.64
N SER A 205 -6.50 12.04 5.67
CA SER A 205 -5.63 12.88 6.50
C SER A 205 -4.52 12.11 7.22
N ARG A 206 -4.80 10.90 7.70
CA ARG A 206 -3.77 10.05 8.33
C ARG A 206 -2.69 9.64 7.33
N VAL A 207 -3.12 9.26 6.12
CA VAL A 207 -2.18 8.88 5.05
C VAL A 207 -1.34 10.06 4.61
N LEU A 208 -1.95 11.24 4.51
CA LEU A 208 -1.24 12.46 4.21
C LEU A 208 -0.16 12.77 5.26
N THR A 209 -0.55 12.78 6.55
CA THR A 209 0.39 13.03 7.64
C THR A 209 1.50 11.97 7.70
N ALA A 210 1.17 10.70 7.42
CA ALA A 210 2.15 9.63 7.33
C ALA A 210 3.13 9.83 6.18
N LEU A 211 2.66 10.30 5.02
CA LEU A 211 3.51 10.62 3.88
C LEU A 211 4.44 11.79 4.19
N GLU A 212 3.95 12.88 4.77
CA GLU A 212 4.78 14.01 5.22
C GLU A 212 5.82 13.56 6.24
N TYR A 213 5.40 12.78 7.22
CA TYR A 213 6.30 12.21 8.23
C TYR A 213 7.39 11.33 7.61
N ALA A 214 7.05 10.50 6.62
CA ALA A 214 8.02 9.69 5.89
C ALA A 214 9.11 10.56 5.25
N LEU A 215 8.73 11.67 4.62
CA LEU A 215 9.66 12.61 3.99
C LEU A 215 10.56 13.29 5.05
N GLU A 216 9.99 13.80 6.13
CA GLU A 216 10.71 14.45 7.21
C GLU A 216 11.69 13.51 7.92
N ASN A 217 11.39 12.20 7.93
CA ASN A 217 12.18 11.18 8.62
C ASN A 217 13.09 10.37 7.69
N GLY A 218 13.30 10.84 6.46
CA GLY A 218 14.35 10.34 5.57
C GLY A 218 13.98 9.07 4.82
N ALA A 219 12.70 8.79 4.60
CA ALA A 219 12.28 7.77 3.66
C ALA A 219 12.82 8.11 2.26
N THR A 220 13.35 7.13 1.57
CA THR A 220 13.82 7.26 0.19
C THR A 220 12.86 6.62 -0.80
N VAL A 221 12.05 5.68 -0.32
CA VAL A 221 10.93 5.06 -1.03
C VAL A 221 9.72 5.02 -0.10
N VAL A 222 8.53 5.19 -0.65
CA VAL A 222 7.27 4.99 0.06
C VAL A 222 6.45 3.95 -0.68
N ASN A 223 6.01 2.90 0.03
CA ASN A 223 5.07 1.91 -0.47
C ASN A 223 3.66 2.22 0.04
N MET A 224 2.71 2.37 -0.87
CA MET A 224 1.30 2.60 -0.60
C MET A 224 0.48 1.47 -1.23
N SER A 225 0.37 0.34 -0.52
CA SER A 225 -0.51 -0.78 -0.93
C SER A 225 -1.98 -0.49 -0.58
N ILE A 226 -2.40 0.75 -0.77
CA ILE A 226 -3.70 1.31 -0.45
C ILE A 226 -4.17 2.19 -1.59
N GLY A 227 -5.49 2.35 -1.73
CA GLY A 227 -6.05 3.23 -2.75
C GLY A 227 -7.51 3.55 -2.52
N TRP A 228 -7.95 4.66 -3.10
CA TRP A 228 -9.33 5.13 -3.05
C TRP A 228 -9.84 5.46 -4.44
N PRO A 229 -11.12 5.19 -4.75
CA PRO A 229 -11.73 5.64 -6.00
C PRO A 229 -11.72 7.16 -6.14
N ASN A 230 -11.55 7.65 -7.36
CA ASN A 230 -11.46 9.08 -7.71
C ASN A 230 -12.64 9.96 -7.30
N ALA A 231 -13.80 9.40 -6.97
CA ALA A 231 -14.94 10.17 -6.51
C ALA A 231 -14.62 11.11 -5.32
N ILE A 232 -13.48 10.87 -4.69
CA ILE A 232 -12.96 11.62 -3.54
C ILE A 232 -11.98 12.74 -3.95
N GLU A 233 -11.72 12.94 -5.25
CA GLU A 233 -10.72 13.88 -5.78
C GLU A 233 -10.88 15.35 -5.34
N LYS A 234 -12.08 15.77 -5.03
CA LYS A 234 -12.36 17.16 -4.67
C LYS A 234 -11.73 17.64 -3.35
N GLY A 235 -11.23 16.74 -2.51
CA GLY A 235 -10.58 17.05 -1.23
C GLY A 235 -9.06 16.86 -1.20
N TYR A 236 -8.43 16.25 -2.21
CA TYR A 236 -7.05 15.78 -2.15
C TYR A 236 -5.99 16.68 -2.81
N SER A 237 -6.31 17.91 -3.21
CA SER A 237 -5.31 18.83 -3.78
C SER A 237 -4.06 18.98 -2.90
N PHE A 238 -4.22 18.85 -1.58
CA PHE A 238 -3.12 18.91 -0.63
C PHE A 238 -2.21 17.67 -0.70
N LEU A 239 -2.77 16.46 -0.84
CA LEU A 239 -1.97 15.24 -0.98
C LEU A 239 -1.17 15.25 -2.30
N ASN A 240 -1.73 15.82 -3.38
CA ASN A 240 -0.99 16.02 -4.63
C ASN A 240 0.23 16.91 -4.44
N SER A 241 0.15 17.93 -3.58
CA SER A 241 1.29 18.80 -3.27
C SER A 241 2.40 18.03 -2.54
N VAL A 242 2.05 17.13 -1.62
CA VAL A 242 3.03 16.30 -0.89
C VAL A 242 3.65 15.25 -1.80
N LEU A 243 2.88 14.63 -2.70
CA LEU A 243 3.42 13.72 -3.73
C LEU A 243 4.41 14.45 -4.66
N ALA A 244 4.11 15.68 -5.06
CA ALA A 244 5.02 16.50 -5.86
C ALA A 244 6.29 16.86 -5.08
N GLN A 245 6.19 17.18 -3.78
CA GLN A 245 7.35 17.41 -2.90
C GLN A 245 8.19 16.14 -2.76
N ALA A 246 7.58 14.97 -2.53
CA ALA A 246 8.26 13.69 -2.48
C ALA A 246 9.10 13.45 -3.74
N TYR A 247 8.47 13.61 -4.90
CA TYR A 247 9.12 13.43 -6.19
C TYR A 247 10.28 14.41 -6.40
N ALA A 248 10.10 15.68 -6.04
CA ALA A 248 11.13 16.71 -6.13
C ALA A 248 12.30 16.45 -5.16
N ALA A 249 12.03 15.89 -3.98
CA ALA A 249 13.03 15.48 -3.01
C ALA A 249 13.77 14.18 -3.39
N GLY A 250 13.38 13.51 -4.48
CA GLY A 250 13.99 12.26 -4.92
C GLY A 250 13.41 11.02 -4.27
N VAL A 251 12.32 11.16 -3.50
CA VAL A 251 11.60 10.03 -2.89
C VAL A 251 10.70 9.37 -3.93
N VAL A 252 10.84 8.05 -4.08
CA VAL A 252 10.01 7.25 -4.99
C VAL A 252 8.77 6.78 -4.27
N VAL A 253 7.59 7.22 -4.71
CA VAL A 253 6.32 6.73 -4.21
C VAL A 253 5.81 5.64 -5.14
N VAL A 254 5.49 4.47 -4.59
CA VAL A 254 4.97 3.31 -5.31
C VAL A 254 3.58 2.99 -4.77
N ALA A 255 2.62 2.77 -5.65
CA ALA A 255 1.26 2.41 -5.26
C ALA A 255 0.73 1.18 -6.02
N ALA A 256 -0.15 0.45 -5.38
CA ALA A 256 -0.95 -0.60 -6.00
C ALA A 256 -1.92 -0.01 -7.03
N ALA A 257 -2.07 -0.64 -8.19
CA ALA A 257 -2.99 -0.20 -9.23
C ALA A 257 -4.48 -0.28 -8.82
N GLY A 258 -4.77 -1.06 -7.77
CA GLY A 258 -6.12 -1.37 -7.32
C GLY A 258 -6.57 -2.76 -7.74
N ASN A 259 -7.60 -3.26 -7.07
CA ASN A 259 -8.15 -4.58 -7.31
C ASN A 259 -9.61 -4.47 -7.76
N LEU A 260 -9.98 -5.31 -8.73
CA LEU A 260 -11.37 -5.57 -9.06
C LEU A 260 -12.05 -6.22 -7.86
N SER A 261 -13.25 -5.81 -7.58
CA SER A 261 -14.09 -6.44 -6.55
C SER A 261 -15.49 -6.69 -7.11
N ARG A 262 -16.29 -7.44 -6.38
CA ARG A 262 -17.70 -7.63 -6.76
C ARG A 262 -18.47 -6.31 -6.79
N SER A 263 -18.07 -5.35 -5.95
CA SER A 263 -18.63 -3.99 -5.90
C SER A 263 -18.04 -3.07 -6.97
N ASN A 264 -16.83 -3.36 -7.48
CA ASN A 264 -16.17 -2.61 -8.54
C ASN A 264 -15.58 -3.54 -9.60
N PRO A 265 -16.43 -4.16 -10.46
CA PRO A 265 -15.97 -5.14 -11.45
C PRO A 265 -15.22 -4.52 -12.64
N THR A 266 -15.15 -3.20 -12.71
CA THR A 266 -14.48 -2.44 -13.78
C THR A 266 -13.42 -1.50 -13.22
N ALA A 267 -12.81 -1.85 -12.05
CA ALA A 267 -11.80 -0.99 -11.46
C ALA A 267 -10.69 -0.70 -12.48
N ASN A 268 -10.50 0.59 -12.74
CA ASN A 268 -9.47 1.12 -13.61
C ASN A 268 -8.42 1.82 -12.72
N ALA A 269 -7.15 1.57 -12.95
CA ALA A 269 -6.06 2.23 -12.22
C ALA A 269 -6.11 3.76 -12.35
N ASP A 270 -6.66 4.26 -13.47
CA ASP A 270 -6.86 5.70 -13.71
C ASP A 270 -7.92 6.31 -12.77
N ASP A 271 -8.74 5.47 -12.13
CA ASP A 271 -9.77 5.86 -11.18
C ASP A 271 -9.34 5.60 -9.72
N VAL A 272 -8.14 5.11 -9.48
CA VAL A 272 -7.62 4.80 -8.13
C VAL A 272 -6.59 5.85 -7.71
N TYR A 273 -6.85 6.52 -6.59
CA TYR A 273 -5.90 7.43 -5.98
C TYR A 273 -5.12 6.70 -4.85
N PRO A 274 -3.77 6.86 -4.73
CA PRO A 274 -2.89 7.74 -5.47
C PRO A 274 -2.31 7.14 -6.77
N ALA A 275 -2.70 5.95 -7.18
CA ALA A 275 -2.17 5.25 -8.35
C ALA A 275 -2.23 6.08 -9.64
N ASN A 276 -3.29 6.89 -9.81
CA ASN A 276 -3.48 7.75 -10.99
C ASN A 276 -2.62 9.03 -11.00
N GLN A 277 -1.74 9.22 -10.02
CA GLN A 277 -0.91 10.44 -9.94
C GLN A 277 0.41 10.26 -10.69
N ALA A 278 0.76 11.22 -11.54
CA ALA A 278 1.95 11.17 -12.40
C ALA A 278 3.28 11.04 -11.64
N GLN A 279 3.32 11.43 -10.36
CA GLN A 279 4.50 11.32 -9.48
C GLN A 279 4.64 9.93 -8.87
N VAL A 280 3.63 9.08 -8.96
CA VAL A 280 3.57 7.75 -8.36
C VAL A 280 3.97 6.69 -9.40
N LEU A 281 4.71 5.67 -8.98
CA LEU A 281 4.91 4.45 -9.73
C LEU A 281 3.77 3.49 -9.45
N THR A 282 2.91 3.29 -10.42
CA THR A 282 1.70 2.46 -10.29
C THR A 282 1.95 1.05 -10.79
N VAL A 283 1.59 0.06 -9.97
CA VAL A 283 1.98 -1.33 -10.16
C VAL A 283 0.77 -2.24 -10.26
N SER A 284 0.63 -2.91 -11.40
CA SER A 284 -0.34 -3.99 -11.63
C SER A 284 0.23 -5.36 -11.23
N ALA A 285 -0.63 -6.37 -11.18
CA ALA A 285 -0.27 -7.70 -10.71
C ALA A 285 -0.19 -8.73 -11.84
N VAL A 286 0.88 -9.54 -11.80
CA VAL A 286 1.04 -10.72 -12.64
C VAL A 286 1.21 -11.98 -11.80
N ASP A 287 0.89 -13.12 -12.41
CA ASP A 287 1.13 -14.44 -11.85
C ASP A 287 2.57 -14.93 -12.07
N ARG A 288 2.88 -16.15 -11.61
CA ARG A 288 4.21 -16.76 -11.74
C ARG A 288 4.63 -17.02 -13.20
N SER A 289 3.69 -17.07 -14.13
CA SER A 289 3.95 -17.15 -15.56
C SER A 289 4.16 -15.78 -16.21
N ARG A 290 4.17 -14.70 -15.39
CA ARG A 290 4.20 -13.30 -15.81
C ARG A 290 3.00 -12.90 -16.68
N THR A 291 1.89 -13.59 -16.50
CA THR A 291 0.62 -13.26 -17.14
C THR A 291 -0.16 -12.29 -16.25
N PHE A 292 -0.70 -11.23 -16.83
CA PHE A 292 -1.57 -10.29 -16.14
C PHE A 292 -2.77 -11.02 -15.54
N ASP A 293 -3.04 -10.80 -14.25
CA ASP A 293 -4.16 -11.45 -13.59
C ASP A 293 -5.41 -10.58 -13.68
N ASP A 294 -6.17 -10.79 -14.76
CA ASP A 294 -7.40 -10.07 -15.07
C ASP A 294 -8.57 -10.42 -14.14
N THR A 295 -8.39 -11.39 -13.25
CA THR A 295 -9.43 -11.77 -12.29
C THR A 295 -9.57 -10.76 -11.16
N TYR A 296 -8.50 -9.99 -10.87
CA TYR A 296 -8.56 -8.97 -9.82
C TYR A 296 -7.71 -7.72 -10.12
N SER A 297 -6.61 -7.80 -10.88
CA SER A 297 -5.74 -6.65 -11.07
C SER A 297 -6.41 -5.55 -11.89
N ALA A 298 -6.41 -4.33 -11.38
CA ALA A 298 -6.80 -3.19 -12.19
C ALA A 298 -5.75 -2.92 -13.27
N SER A 299 -6.21 -2.41 -14.42
CA SER A 299 -5.41 -1.93 -15.54
C SER A 299 -5.76 -0.48 -15.86
N GLY A 300 -4.97 0.20 -16.67
CA GLY A 300 -5.23 1.58 -17.09
C GLY A 300 -3.97 2.30 -17.53
N ALA A 301 -4.16 3.48 -18.13
CA ALA A 301 -3.06 4.30 -18.61
C ALA A 301 -2.10 4.77 -17.50
N SER A 302 -2.54 4.73 -16.24
CA SER A 302 -1.70 5.05 -15.07
C SER A 302 -0.72 3.93 -14.69
N VAL A 303 -0.90 2.69 -15.17
CA VAL A 303 0.02 1.59 -14.85
C VAL A 303 1.39 1.85 -15.44
N ASP A 304 2.43 1.86 -14.60
CA ASP A 304 3.81 2.06 -15.02
C ASP A 304 4.58 0.77 -15.22
N LEU A 305 4.35 -0.20 -14.34
CA LEU A 305 5.04 -1.47 -14.27
C LEU A 305 4.08 -2.56 -13.80
N CYS A 306 4.39 -3.79 -14.10
CA CYS A 306 3.76 -4.95 -13.48
C CYS A 306 4.77 -5.68 -12.57
N ALA A 307 4.26 -6.39 -11.57
CA ALA A 307 5.11 -7.15 -10.65
C ALA A 307 4.36 -8.35 -10.07
N PRO A 308 5.08 -9.28 -9.38
CA PRO A 308 4.47 -10.44 -8.74
C PRO A 308 3.37 -10.05 -7.76
N GLY A 309 2.13 -10.40 -8.08
CA GLY A 309 0.98 -10.11 -7.24
C GLY A 309 0.08 -11.32 -6.99
N THR A 310 0.23 -12.41 -7.76
CA THR A 310 -0.58 -13.62 -7.63
C THR A 310 0.20 -14.76 -7.01
N GLY A 311 -0.38 -15.39 -5.99
CA GLY A 311 0.23 -16.54 -5.33
C GLY A 311 1.57 -16.18 -4.65
N VAL A 312 1.65 -15.02 -4.02
CA VAL A 312 2.88 -14.51 -3.39
C VAL A 312 2.97 -15.00 -1.95
N ALA A 313 4.11 -15.62 -1.60
CA ALA A 313 4.41 -15.96 -0.20
C ALA A 313 4.75 -14.69 0.58
N VAL A 314 4.02 -14.43 1.66
CA VAL A 314 4.12 -13.23 2.48
C VAL A 314 4.14 -13.55 3.97
N ALA A 315 4.66 -12.64 4.77
CA ALA A 315 4.60 -12.72 6.22
C ALA A 315 3.13 -12.76 6.70
N ALA A 316 2.84 -13.64 7.65
CA ALA A 316 1.55 -13.73 8.33
C ALA A 316 1.74 -13.39 9.81
N LEU A 317 0.68 -12.96 10.48
CA LEU A 317 0.70 -12.76 11.93
C LEU A 317 1.11 -14.06 12.66
N SER A 318 1.64 -13.89 13.86
CA SER A 318 2.20 -14.98 14.70
C SER A 318 3.48 -15.62 14.14
N GLY A 319 4.27 -14.86 13.39
CA GLY A 319 5.59 -15.25 12.90
C GLY A 319 5.57 -16.26 11.76
N GLY A 320 4.38 -16.54 11.19
CA GLY A 320 4.20 -17.51 10.10
C GLY A 320 4.35 -16.90 8.72
N MET A 321 4.06 -17.73 7.72
CA MET A 321 3.97 -17.32 6.31
C MET A 321 2.62 -17.76 5.76
N THR A 322 2.12 -17.04 4.75
CA THR A 322 0.91 -17.40 4.01
C THR A 322 1.09 -17.05 2.53
N VAL A 323 0.14 -17.47 1.70
CA VAL A 323 0.11 -17.10 0.28
C VAL A 323 -1.05 -16.14 0.05
N ARG A 324 -0.78 -15.01 -0.60
CA ARG A 324 -1.78 -14.00 -0.91
C ARG A 324 -1.70 -13.54 -2.37
N SER A 325 -2.81 -12.96 -2.87
CA SER A 325 -2.89 -12.34 -4.18
C SER A 325 -3.47 -10.94 -4.05
N GLY A 326 -2.97 -9.99 -4.85
CA GLY A 326 -3.40 -8.60 -4.87
C GLY A 326 -2.33 -7.68 -5.44
N THR A 327 -2.74 -6.57 -6.05
CA THR A 327 -1.80 -5.49 -6.45
C THR A 327 -1.08 -4.90 -5.25
N SER A 328 -1.65 -5.04 -4.05
CA SER A 328 -1.02 -4.71 -2.77
C SER A 328 0.28 -5.48 -2.50
N PHE A 329 0.44 -6.68 -3.09
CA PHE A 329 1.66 -7.47 -2.98
C PHE A 329 2.60 -7.26 -4.17
N ALA A 330 2.10 -6.75 -5.30
CA ALA A 330 2.93 -6.33 -6.43
C ALA A 330 3.70 -5.03 -6.13
N ALA A 331 3.07 -4.04 -5.54
CA ALA A 331 3.69 -2.75 -5.20
C ALA A 331 4.96 -2.90 -4.32
N PRO A 332 5.00 -3.69 -3.24
CA PRO A 332 6.22 -3.88 -2.43
C PRO A 332 7.40 -4.45 -3.19
N HIS A 333 7.18 -5.26 -4.24
CA HIS A 333 8.25 -5.75 -5.11
C HIS A 333 8.93 -4.59 -5.86
N VAL A 334 8.14 -3.67 -6.41
CA VAL A 334 8.66 -2.48 -7.09
C VAL A 334 9.28 -1.49 -6.09
N ALA A 335 8.72 -1.36 -4.88
CA ALA A 335 9.30 -0.54 -3.83
C ALA A 335 10.68 -1.08 -3.39
N ALA A 336 10.83 -2.39 -3.23
CA ALA A 336 12.11 -3.05 -2.96
C ALA A 336 13.10 -2.81 -4.12
N ALA A 337 12.65 -2.97 -5.36
CA ALA A 337 13.44 -2.70 -6.55
C ALA A 337 13.92 -1.23 -6.62
N ALA A 338 13.06 -0.27 -6.28
CA ALA A 338 13.40 1.14 -6.21
C ALA A 338 14.47 1.43 -5.14
N ALA A 339 14.32 0.84 -3.94
CA ALA A 339 15.30 0.99 -2.86
C ALA A 339 16.68 0.42 -3.27
N CYS A 340 16.70 -0.76 -3.88
CA CYS A 340 17.92 -1.36 -4.43
C CYS A 340 18.56 -0.49 -5.52
N ALA A 341 17.75 0.08 -6.41
CA ALA A 341 18.24 0.99 -7.44
C ALA A 341 18.85 2.28 -6.87
N GLN A 342 18.29 2.81 -5.77
CA GLN A 342 18.85 3.98 -5.07
C GLN A 342 20.15 3.65 -4.34
N LEU A 343 20.25 2.49 -3.67
CA LEU A 343 21.49 2.03 -3.06
C LEU A 343 22.60 1.91 -4.10
N ALA A 344 22.30 1.37 -5.27
CA ALA A 344 23.24 1.24 -6.38
C ALA A 344 23.55 2.59 -7.07
N GLN A 345 22.68 3.62 -6.93
CA GLN A 345 22.80 4.94 -7.57
C GLN A 345 22.65 6.07 -6.56
N PRO A 346 23.65 6.31 -5.72
CA PRO A 346 23.57 7.36 -4.71
C PRO A 346 23.22 8.72 -5.30
N GLY A 347 22.21 9.38 -4.70
CA GLY A 347 21.74 10.68 -5.17
C GLY A 347 20.88 10.64 -6.45
N ALA A 348 20.43 9.45 -6.88
CA ALA A 348 19.48 9.36 -7.98
C ALA A 348 18.16 10.04 -7.59
N THR A 349 17.65 10.87 -8.51
CA THR A 349 16.32 11.47 -8.38
C THR A 349 15.22 10.41 -8.56
N ALA A 350 14.00 10.68 -8.08
CA ALA A 350 12.84 9.80 -8.30
C ALA A 350 12.65 9.50 -9.80
N ALA A 351 12.77 10.53 -10.66
CA ALA A 351 12.71 10.37 -12.11
C ALA A 351 13.78 9.41 -12.65
N ARG A 352 15.00 9.46 -12.10
CA ARG A 352 16.08 8.57 -12.52
C ARG A 352 15.84 7.13 -12.12
N VAL A 353 15.36 6.91 -10.88
CA VAL A 353 15.00 5.56 -10.40
C VAL A 353 13.87 4.98 -11.24
N ARG A 354 12.78 5.75 -11.44
CA ARG A 354 11.65 5.36 -12.30
C ARG A 354 12.15 4.93 -13.69
N ARG A 355 12.97 5.76 -14.34
CA ARG A 355 13.54 5.44 -15.64
C ARG A 355 14.37 4.15 -15.59
N THR A 356 15.22 3.97 -14.59
CA THR A 356 15.99 2.74 -14.43
C THR A 356 15.10 1.52 -14.38
N LEU A 357 14.02 1.54 -13.56
CA LEU A 357 13.10 0.41 -13.45
C LEU A 357 12.37 0.12 -14.78
N CYS A 358 11.96 1.16 -15.52
CA CYS A 358 11.33 1.01 -16.83
C CYS A 358 12.31 0.52 -17.90
N ASP A 359 13.55 1.07 -17.94
CA ASP A 359 14.57 0.70 -18.95
C ASP A 359 15.05 -0.76 -18.81
N TYR A 360 14.95 -1.34 -17.60
CA TYR A 360 15.27 -2.74 -17.31
C TYR A 360 14.03 -3.61 -17.09
N ALA A 361 12.86 -3.14 -17.53
CA ALA A 361 11.66 -3.95 -17.56
C ALA A 361 11.63 -4.83 -18.82
N GLU A 362 11.25 -6.08 -18.65
CA GLU A 362 10.92 -6.97 -19.76
C GLU A 362 9.53 -6.59 -20.29
N ASP A 363 9.47 -6.21 -21.55
CA ASP A 363 8.22 -5.85 -22.24
C ASP A 363 7.31 -7.07 -22.34
N LEU A 364 6.13 -6.98 -21.77
CA LEU A 364 5.12 -8.04 -21.75
C LEU A 364 3.82 -7.53 -22.37
N GLY A 365 3.02 -8.44 -22.90
CA GLY A 365 1.74 -8.08 -23.53
C GLY A 365 1.88 -7.49 -24.91
N ALA A 366 1.28 -6.33 -25.15
CA ALA A 366 1.40 -5.62 -26.43
C ALA A 366 2.79 -4.93 -26.51
N PRO A 367 3.44 -4.90 -27.69
CA PRO A 367 4.76 -4.27 -27.78
C PRO A 367 4.77 -2.81 -27.33
N GLY A 368 5.69 -2.46 -26.44
CA GLY A 368 5.80 -1.16 -25.81
C GLY A 368 4.89 -1.02 -24.58
N ARG A 369 4.72 0.19 -24.09
CA ARG A 369 3.88 0.44 -22.91
C ARG A 369 2.41 0.17 -23.22
N ASP A 370 1.76 -0.62 -22.38
CA ASP A 370 0.32 -0.91 -22.45
C ASP A 370 -0.38 -0.73 -21.09
N ASP A 371 -1.71 -0.87 -21.06
CA ASP A 371 -2.54 -0.58 -19.88
C ASP A 371 -2.51 -1.71 -18.82
N GLN A 372 -2.01 -2.91 -19.15
CA GLN A 372 -1.96 -4.06 -18.25
C GLN A 372 -0.59 -4.19 -17.58
N TYR A 373 0.47 -4.08 -18.36
CA TYR A 373 1.84 -4.32 -17.92
C TYR A 373 2.65 -3.03 -17.74
N GLY A 374 2.13 -1.87 -18.15
CA GLY A 374 2.86 -0.62 -18.18
C GLY A 374 4.08 -0.71 -19.11
N ASN A 375 5.29 -0.43 -18.61
CA ASN A 375 6.54 -0.64 -19.34
C ASN A 375 7.06 -2.08 -19.20
N GLY A 376 6.37 -2.96 -18.50
CA GLY A 376 6.70 -4.37 -18.34
C GLY A 376 7.11 -4.76 -16.91
N PHE A 377 7.80 -5.90 -16.82
CA PHE A 377 8.22 -6.56 -15.58
C PHE A 377 9.68 -6.22 -15.26
N PRO A 378 10.01 -5.51 -14.17
CA PRO A 378 11.37 -5.11 -13.85
C PRO A 378 12.29 -6.31 -13.56
N VAL A 379 13.41 -6.42 -14.31
CA VAL A 379 14.45 -7.44 -14.13
C VAL A 379 15.78 -6.75 -13.86
N LEU A 380 16.19 -6.62 -12.60
CA LEU A 380 17.34 -5.80 -12.21
C LEU A 380 18.70 -6.52 -12.31
N THR A 381 18.72 -7.81 -12.55
CA THR A 381 19.97 -8.58 -12.66
C THR A 381 20.94 -7.92 -13.66
N GLN A 382 20.46 -7.53 -14.83
CA GLN A 382 21.27 -6.87 -15.86
C GLN A 382 21.68 -5.45 -15.45
N CYS A 383 20.79 -4.71 -14.76
CA CYS A 383 21.10 -3.37 -14.25
C CYS A 383 22.32 -3.36 -13.33
N PHE A 384 22.43 -4.33 -12.45
CA PHE A 384 23.57 -4.46 -11.55
C PHE A 384 24.81 -4.95 -12.26
N HIS A 385 24.67 -5.88 -13.21
CA HIS A 385 25.79 -6.38 -14.02
C HIS A 385 26.41 -5.29 -14.90
N ASP A 386 25.61 -4.46 -15.58
CA ASP A 386 26.07 -3.39 -16.46
C ASP A 386 26.89 -2.32 -15.72
N ARG A 387 26.68 -2.17 -14.42
CA ARG A 387 27.41 -1.25 -13.56
C ARG A 387 28.75 -1.78 -13.08
N LEU A 388 28.80 -3.08 -12.83
CA LEU A 388 30.05 -3.75 -12.46
C LEU A 388 30.99 -3.93 -13.64
N CYS A 389 30.45 -3.95 -14.87
CA CYS A 389 31.19 -4.10 -16.12
C CYS A 389 30.84 -2.99 -17.13
N PRO A 390 31.13 -1.69 -16.82
CA PRO A 390 30.86 -0.62 -17.76
C PRO A 390 31.77 -0.77 -18.97
N GLY A 391 31.24 -1.32 -20.07
CA GLY A 391 32.03 -1.52 -21.33
C GLY A 391 31.71 -2.78 -22.13
N ARG A 392 30.76 -3.60 -21.67
CA ARG A 392 30.21 -4.71 -22.47
C ARG A 392 28.82 -4.36 -23.00
N ARG A 393 28.74 -3.41 -23.92
CA ARG A 393 27.60 -3.26 -24.83
C ARG A 393 28.06 -3.64 -26.22
#